data_b6409a293609c43061d133346c0d1f1c
#
_entry.id   b6409a293609c43061d133346c0d1f1c
#
_cell.length_a   1.000
_cell.length_b   1.000
_cell.length_c   1.000
_cell.angle_alpha   90.00
_cell.angle_beta   90.00
_cell.angle_gamma   90.00
#
_symmetry.space_group_name_H-M   'P 1'
#
loop_
_entity.id
_entity.type
_entity.pdbx_description
1 polymer ?
#
loop_
_entity_poly.entity_id
_entity_poly.type
_entity_poly.pdbx_seq_one_letter_code
_entity_poly.pdbx_strand_id
1 'polypeptide(L)'
;MKLKLNFLLLMVAANSSFSQNTVDKTIFQFIVKNLEGQDYDFSVLKGKKIMIVNTASKCGLTPQYKKLQSLYDKYGTNDFIIIGFPANNFLRQEPGTDEEISAFCEQNYGVTFPMMSKISVKGKDMHPLYKFLTQEDKNGIISSSVSWNFQKYLINPDGRLARVVSPRTQPDDPSVISWIKSDE
;
A
#
# COMPACT_ATOMS: atom_id res chain seq x y z
N MET A 1 -35.01 62.26 -39.82
CA MET A 1 -34.93 60.82 -39.88
C MET A 1 -33.71 60.43 -39.02
N LYS A 2 -33.92 59.95 -37.78
CA LYS A 2 -32.85 59.68 -36.80
C LYS A 2 -32.56 58.21 -36.79
N LEU A 3 -31.34 57.83 -37.25
CA LEU A 3 -30.85 56.47 -37.27
C LEU A 3 -30.39 56.09 -35.87
N LYS A 4 -31.05 55.08 -35.26
CA LYS A 4 -30.63 54.51 -33.97
C LYS A 4 -29.64 53.38 -34.23
N LEU A 5 -28.39 53.56 -33.83
CA LEU A 5 -27.35 52.56 -33.87
C LEU A 5 -27.46 51.69 -32.60
N ASN A 6 -27.91 50.45 -32.75
CA ASN A 6 -27.94 49.46 -31.66
C ASN A 6 -26.55 48.81 -31.54
N PHE A 7 -25.85 49.07 -30.44
CA PHE A 7 -24.61 48.40 -30.07
C PHE A 7 -24.98 47.06 -29.36
N LEU A 8 -24.74 45.95 -30.06
CA LEU A 8 -24.91 44.62 -29.51
C LEU A 8 -23.61 44.23 -28.79
N LEU A 9 -23.64 44.28 -27.44
CA LEU A 9 -22.51 43.91 -26.58
C LEU A 9 -22.42 42.37 -26.50
N LEU A 10 -21.48 41.75 -27.20
CA LEU A 10 -21.22 40.32 -27.13
C LEU A 10 -20.43 40.02 -25.83
N MET A 11 -21.09 39.48 -24.81
CA MET A 11 -20.40 38.95 -23.62
C MET A 11 -19.80 37.61 -23.99
N VAL A 12 -18.47 37.53 -24.16
CA VAL A 12 -17.73 36.31 -24.22
C VAL A 12 -17.53 35.78 -22.80
N ALA A 13 -18.33 34.79 -22.40
CA ALA A 13 -18.13 34.08 -21.15
C ALA A 13 -16.87 33.21 -21.27
N ALA A 14 -15.76 33.61 -20.65
CA ALA A 14 -14.58 32.81 -20.49
C ALA A 14 -14.87 31.65 -19.51
N ASN A 15 -15.16 30.48 -20.02
CA ASN A 15 -15.20 29.26 -19.22
C ASN A 15 -13.77 28.90 -18.78
N SER A 16 -13.39 29.36 -17.58
CA SER A 16 -12.19 28.89 -16.90
C SER A 16 -12.43 27.45 -16.45
N SER A 17 -12.01 26.51 -17.26
CA SER A 17 -11.91 25.10 -16.85
C SER A 17 -10.87 25.01 -15.76
N PHE A 18 -11.31 25.03 -14.49
CA PHE A 18 -10.48 24.60 -13.36
C PHE A 18 -10.16 23.13 -13.58
N SER A 19 -8.98 22.85 -14.09
CA SER A 19 -8.39 21.52 -14.02
C SER A 19 -8.21 21.18 -12.54
N GLN A 20 -9.14 20.42 -11.96
CA GLN A 20 -8.92 19.79 -10.67
C GLN A 20 -7.72 18.86 -10.86
N ASN A 21 -6.57 19.23 -10.28
CA ASN A 21 -5.48 18.31 -10.06
C ASN A 21 -6.02 17.21 -9.14
N THR A 22 -6.57 16.16 -9.72
CA THR A 22 -6.88 14.92 -9.02
C THR A 22 -5.54 14.33 -8.61
N VAL A 23 -5.14 14.58 -7.37
CA VAL A 23 -4.01 13.86 -6.77
C VAL A 23 -4.28 12.39 -7.03
N ASP A 24 -3.36 11.74 -7.73
CA ASP A 24 -3.50 10.34 -8.08
C ASP A 24 -3.54 9.52 -6.77
N LYS A 25 -4.73 9.04 -6.40
CA LYS A 25 -4.96 8.29 -5.16
C LYS A 25 -4.47 6.86 -5.30
N THR A 26 -3.22 6.70 -5.71
CA THR A 26 -2.58 5.40 -5.89
C THR A 26 -1.35 5.24 -5.01
N ILE A 27 -0.97 3.99 -4.77
CA ILE A 27 0.22 3.65 -3.99
C ILE A 27 1.53 4.05 -4.69
N PHE A 28 1.50 4.28 -5.99
CA PHE A 28 2.68 4.57 -6.82
C PHE A 28 3.35 5.93 -6.55
N GLN A 29 2.74 6.77 -5.72
CA GLN A 29 3.31 8.04 -5.29
C GLN A 29 4.37 7.90 -4.17
N PHE A 30 4.54 6.72 -3.59
CA PHE A 30 5.41 6.53 -2.43
C PHE A 30 6.79 6.02 -2.81
N ILE A 31 7.80 6.60 -2.14
CA ILE A 31 9.16 6.09 -2.06
C ILE A 31 9.40 5.76 -0.58
N VAL A 32 9.87 4.56 -0.30
CA VAL A 32 10.16 4.09 1.06
C VAL A 32 11.59 3.55 1.13
N LYS A 33 12.13 3.31 2.33
CA LYS A 33 13.42 2.65 2.49
C LYS A 33 13.22 1.15 2.63
N ASN A 34 14.09 0.35 1.99
CA ASN A 34 14.21 -1.07 2.27
C ASN A 34 15.08 -1.33 3.52
N LEU A 35 15.24 -2.59 3.94
CA LEU A 35 16.03 -2.95 5.13
C LEU A 35 17.52 -2.54 5.02
N GLU A 36 18.04 -2.37 3.80
CA GLU A 36 19.41 -1.90 3.52
C GLU A 36 19.51 -0.36 3.49
N GLY A 37 18.41 0.36 3.76
CA GLY A 37 18.35 1.82 3.75
C GLY A 37 18.30 2.46 2.36
N GLN A 38 18.13 1.67 1.30
CA GLN A 38 18.02 2.14 -0.08
C GLN A 38 16.59 2.58 -0.40
N ASP A 39 16.45 3.53 -1.32
CA ASP A 39 15.12 3.96 -1.79
C ASP A 39 14.46 2.86 -2.62
N TYR A 40 13.20 2.58 -2.29
CA TYR A 40 12.32 1.69 -3.02
C TYR A 40 11.13 2.49 -3.55
N ASP A 41 11.15 2.76 -4.85
CA ASP A 41 10.12 3.55 -5.53
C ASP A 41 8.96 2.65 -5.97
N PHE A 42 7.76 2.90 -5.45
CA PHE A 42 6.57 2.12 -5.79
C PHE A 42 6.08 2.35 -7.21
N SER A 43 6.57 3.37 -7.91
CA SER A 43 6.20 3.60 -9.32
C SER A 43 6.64 2.45 -10.24
N VAL A 44 7.68 1.68 -9.87
CA VAL A 44 8.15 0.50 -10.61
C VAL A 44 7.20 -0.71 -10.49
N LEU A 45 6.20 -0.61 -9.61
CA LEU A 45 5.23 -1.68 -9.36
C LEU A 45 3.95 -1.53 -10.19
N LYS A 46 3.87 -0.53 -11.05
CA LYS A 46 2.71 -0.33 -11.94
C LYS A 46 2.41 -1.61 -12.72
N GLY A 47 1.14 -1.97 -12.80
CA GLY A 47 0.69 -3.18 -13.47
C GLY A 47 0.75 -4.46 -12.62
N LYS A 48 1.29 -4.39 -11.38
CA LYS A 48 1.34 -5.54 -10.47
C LYS A 48 0.23 -5.48 -9.42
N LYS A 49 -0.30 -6.63 -9.05
CA LYS A 49 -1.03 -6.80 -7.79
C LYS A 49 -0.04 -6.78 -6.63
N ILE A 50 -0.32 -5.99 -5.60
CA ILE A 50 0.61 -5.81 -4.47
C ILE A 50 -0.09 -6.18 -3.18
N MET A 51 0.53 -7.05 -2.38
CA MET A 51 0.14 -7.30 -0.99
C MET A 51 1.07 -6.54 -0.06
N ILE A 52 0.55 -5.54 0.63
CA ILE A 52 1.26 -4.87 1.72
C ILE A 52 0.91 -5.55 3.03
N VAL A 53 1.90 -5.91 3.85
CA VAL A 53 1.69 -6.55 5.14
C VAL A 53 2.59 -5.93 6.21
N ASN A 54 2.02 -5.54 7.37
CA ASN A 54 2.83 -5.13 8.51
C ASN A 54 3.23 -6.34 9.35
N THR A 55 4.50 -6.45 9.67
CA THR A 55 5.09 -7.66 10.26
C THR A 55 5.71 -7.41 11.63
N ALA A 56 5.96 -8.49 12.37
CA ALA A 56 6.72 -8.46 13.61
C ALA A 56 7.35 -9.84 13.90
N SER A 57 8.57 -9.82 14.49
CA SER A 57 9.34 -11.03 14.79
C SER A 57 8.93 -11.76 16.07
N LYS A 58 8.24 -11.07 17.02
CA LYS A 58 7.87 -11.61 18.34
C LYS A 58 6.34 -11.64 18.57
N CYS A 59 5.60 -12.00 17.53
CA CYS A 59 4.14 -12.05 17.55
C CYS A 59 3.65 -13.50 17.44
N GLY A 60 2.51 -13.82 18.07
CA GLY A 60 1.87 -15.14 17.87
C GLY A 60 1.48 -15.42 16.40
N LEU A 61 1.42 -14.40 15.56
CA LEU A 61 1.15 -14.52 14.11
C LEU A 61 2.42 -14.58 13.25
N THR A 62 3.62 -14.47 13.84
CA THR A 62 4.92 -14.55 13.12
C THR A 62 5.05 -15.79 12.22
N PRO A 63 4.50 -16.98 12.56
CA PRO A 63 4.50 -18.13 11.65
C PRO A 63 3.84 -17.89 10.28
N GLN A 64 3.06 -16.81 10.11
CA GLN A 64 2.53 -16.43 8.79
C GLN A 64 3.62 -16.07 7.77
N TYR A 65 4.85 -15.73 8.18
CA TYR A 65 5.96 -15.54 7.25
C TYR A 65 6.18 -16.78 6.35
N LYS A 66 6.06 -18.00 6.90
CA LYS A 66 6.18 -19.22 6.10
C LYS A 66 5.14 -19.28 4.98
N LYS A 67 3.90 -18.89 5.27
CA LYS A 67 2.83 -18.89 4.26
C LYS A 67 2.96 -17.72 3.28
N LEU A 68 3.41 -16.55 3.76
CA LEU A 68 3.74 -15.42 2.87
C LEU A 68 4.84 -15.82 1.89
N GLN A 69 5.92 -16.48 2.36
CA GLN A 69 6.98 -16.93 1.49
C GLN A 69 6.48 -17.99 0.50
N SER A 70 5.73 -18.99 0.94
CA SER A 70 5.16 -20.01 0.04
C SER A 70 4.23 -19.40 -1.00
N LEU A 71 3.48 -18.35 -0.64
CA LEU A 71 2.62 -17.62 -1.56
C LEU A 71 3.46 -16.84 -2.59
N TYR A 72 4.54 -16.22 -2.13
CA TYR A 72 5.48 -15.50 -2.98
C TYR A 72 6.23 -16.44 -3.92
N ASP A 73 6.71 -17.58 -3.45
CA ASP A 73 7.37 -18.61 -4.28
C ASP A 73 6.45 -19.10 -5.41
N LYS A 74 5.15 -19.20 -5.11
CA LYS A 74 4.17 -19.73 -6.06
C LYS A 74 3.64 -18.69 -7.05
N TYR A 75 3.42 -17.46 -6.60
CA TYR A 75 2.73 -16.41 -7.36
C TYR A 75 3.55 -15.14 -7.55
N GLY A 76 4.71 -14.99 -6.88
CA GLY A 76 5.62 -13.85 -6.98
C GLY A 76 6.27 -13.81 -8.35
N THR A 77 5.55 -13.25 -9.30
CA THR A 77 5.93 -13.12 -10.71
C THR A 77 6.00 -11.64 -11.10
N ASN A 78 6.03 -11.39 -12.41
CA ASN A 78 5.91 -10.03 -12.91
C ASN A 78 4.58 -9.35 -12.53
N ASP A 79 3.53 -10.13 -12.20
CA ASP A 79 2.16 -9.64 -12.00
C ASP A 79 1.73 -9.56 -10.52
N PHE A 80 2.49 -10.16 -9.59
CA PHE A 80 2.19 -10.14 -8.15
C PHE A 80 3.45 -9.98 -7.30
N ILE A 81 3.35 -9.17 -6.24
CA ILE A 81 4.44 -8.96 -5.29
C ILE A 81 3.89 -8.82 -3.86
N ILE A 82 4.66 -9.31 -2.89
CA ILE A 82 4.45 -9.06 -1.45
C ILE A 82 5.49 -8.05 -0.98
N ILE A 83 5.07 -7.07 -0.16
CA ILE A 83 5.97 -6.11 0.47
C ILE A 83 5.69 -6.09 1.98
N GLY A 84 6.70 -6.44 2.76
CA GLY A 84 6.64 -6.48 4.22
C GLY A 84 7.11 -5.17 4.86
N PHE A 85 6.38 -4.71 5.86
CA PHE A 85 6.73 -3.54 6.67
C PHE A 85 6.84 -3.94 8.14
N PRO A 86 8.04 -4.09 8.70
CA PRO A 86 8.22 -4.29 10.13
C PRO A 86 7.62 -3.14 10.93
N ALA A 87 6.90 -3.43 12.01
CA ALA A 87 6.21 -2.40 12.81
C ALA A 87 6.20 -2.75 14.30
N ASN A 88 6.62 -1.81 15.14
CA ASN A 88 6.72 -2.00 16.59
C ASN A 88 5.51 -1.44 17.37
N ASN A 89 4.41 -1.14 16.69
CA ASN A 89 3.23 -0.49 17.28
C ASN A 89 2.40 -1.41 18.19
N PHE A 90 2.54 -2.72 18.06
CA PHE A 90 1.73 -3.69 18.81
C PHE A 90 2.59 -4.43 19.84
N LEU A 91 2.42 -4.03 21.10
CA LEU A 91 3.10 -4.62 22.27
C LEU A 91 4.64 -4.70 22.12
N ARG A 92 5.24 -3.81 21.33
CA ARG A 92 6.69 -3.79 21.05
C ARG A 92 7.21 -5.14 20.53
N GLN A 93 6.44 -5.79 19.66
CA GLN A 93 6.77 -7.10 19.12
C GLN A 93 7.76 -7.09 17.95
N GLU A 94 8.26 -5.91 17.57
CA GLU A 94 9.34 -5.75 16.58
C GLU A 94 10.44 -4.82 17.13
N PRO A 95 11.19 -5.25 18.17
CA PRO A 95 12.18 -4.38 18.82
C PRO A 95 13.50 -4.26 18.05
N GLY A 96 13.80 -5.19 17.14
CA GLY A 96 15.08 -5.29 16.43
C GLY A 96 15.39 -4.08 15.53
N THR A 97 16.66 -3.93 15.14
CA THR A 97 17.08 -3.03 14.06
C THR A 97 16.68 -3.61 12.70
N ASP A 98 16.83 -2.84 11.62
CA ASP A 98 16.54 -3.35 10.28
C ASP A 98 17.45 -4.52 9.90
N GLU A 99 18.74 -4.51 10.31
CA GLU A 99 19.69 -5.60 10.12
C GLU A 99 19.29 -6.87 10.90
N GLU A 100 18.85 -6.72 12.15
CA GLU A 100 18.39 -7.84 12.97
C GLU A 100 17.10 -8.44 12.40
N ILE A 101 16.21 -7.61 11.87
CA ILE A 101 14.96 -8.04 11.22
C ILE A 101 15.28 -8.79 9.92
N SER A 102 16.19 -8.28 9.11
CA SER A 102 16.64 -8.93 7.87
C SER A 102 17.19 -10.34 8.18
N ALA A 103 18.12 -10.42 9.11
CA ALA A 103 18.70 -11.71 9.54
C ALA A 103 17.63 -12.67 10.09
N PHE A 104 16.69 -12.17 10.90
CA PHE A 104 15.59 -12.97 11.44
C PHE A 104 14.70 -13.54 10.33
N CYS A 105 14.29 -12.73 9.37
CA CYS A 105 13.43 -13.12 8.26
C CYS A 105 14.08 -14.17 7.37
N GLU A 106 15.37 -13.97 7.02
CA GLU A 106 16.14 -14.89 6.20
C GLU A 106 16.36 -16.22 6.91
N GLN A 107 16.93 -16.20 8.12
CA GLN A 107 17.36 -17.42 8.83
C GLN A 107 16.19 -18.30 9.30
N ASN A 108 15.06 -17.69 9.71
CA ASN A 108 13.95 -18.44 10.28
C ASN A 108 12.87 -18.82 9.27
N TYR A 109 12.73 -18.04 8.18
CA TYR A 109 11.63 -18.20 7.24
C TYR A 109 12.04 -18.20 5.77
N GLY A 110 13.32 -17.95 5.47
CA GLY A 110 13.82 -17.88 4.11
C GLY A 110 13.12 -16.79 3.28
N VAL A 111 12.78 -15.65 3.90
CA VAL A 111 12.03 -14.57 3.23
C VAL A 111 12.87 -13.99 2.10
N THR A 112 12.27 -13.99 0.90
CA THR A 112 12.85 -13.40 -0.32
C THR A 112 12.01 -12.32 -0.94
N PHE A 113 10.77 -12.13 -0.47
CA PHE A 113 9.98 -10.98 -0.91
C PHE A 113 10.52 -9.67 -0.28
N PRO A 114 10.34 -8.51 -0.94
CA PRO A 114 10.85 -7.24 -0.46
C PRO A 114 10.39 -6.89 0.96
N MET A 115 11.35 -6.61 1.83
CA MET A 115 11.13 -6.12 3.18
C MET A 115 11.62 -4.67 3.28
N MET A 116 10.81 -3.81 3.85
CA MET A 116 11.09 -2.39 4.02
C MET A 116 11.61 -2.09 5.42
N SER A 117 12.28 -0.96 5.60
CA SER A 117 12.67 -0.43 6.91
C SER A 117 11.48 -0.35 7.85
N LYS A 118 11.75 -0.55 9.13
CA LYS A 118 10.73 -0.48 10.17
C LYS A 118 10.07 0.89 10.25
N ILE A 119 8.74 0.91 10.19
CA ILE A 119 7.94 2.14 10.23
C ILE A 119 6.84 2.06 11.29
N SER A 120 6.26 3.23 11.63
CA SER A 120 5.04 3.28 12.42
C SER A 120 3.82 3.11 11.50
N VAL A 121 2.95 2.15 11.86
CA VAL A 121 1.71 1.84 11.11
C VAL A 121 0.45 2.34 11.83
N LYS A 122 0.60 2.97 13.00
CA LYS A 122 -0.51 3.47 13.82
C LYS A 122 -0.05 4.60 14.74
N GLY A 123 -0.99 5.49 15.12
CA GLY A 123 -0.70 6.58 16.05
C GLY A 123 -0.32 7.88 15.36
N LYS A 124 0.23 8.82 16.14
CA LYS A 124 0.52 10.19 15.67
C LYS A 124 1.64 10.22 14.62
N ASP A 125 2.58 9.31 14.72
CA ASP A 125 3.76 9.14 13.88
C ASP A 125 3.55 8.15 12.72
N MET A 126 2.28 7.75 12.47
CA MET A 126 1.94 6.85 11.37
C MET A 126 2.54 7.33 10.05
N HIS A 127 3.25 6.43 9.38
CA HIS A 127 3.90 6.69 8.08
C HIS A 127 2.88 7.09 7.01
N PRO A 128 3.21 8.02 6.08
CA PRO A 128 2.30 8.49 5.03
C PRO A 128 1.68 7.36 4.19
N LEU A 129 2.43 6.30 3.88
CA LEU A 129 1.91 5.12 3.20
C LEU A 129 0.76 4.47 3.98
N TYR A 130 0.89 4.32 5.31
CA TYR A 130 -0.17 3.71 6.12
C TYR A 130 -1.36 4.67 6.33
N LYS A 131 -1.13 5.99 6.31
CA LYS A 131 -2.24 6.96 6.23
C LYS A 131 -3.03 6.77 4.93
N PHE A 132 -2.34 6.58 3.80
CA PHE A 132 -2.99 6.26 2.53
C PHE A 132 -3.80 4.96 2.63
N LEU A 133 -3.22 3.87 3.14
CA LEU A 133 -3.89 2.57 3.25
C LEU A 133 -5.10 2.56 4.18
N THR A 134 -5.18 3.50 5.13
CA THR A 134 -6.20 3.49 6.20
C THR A 134 -7.21 4.63 6.14
N GLN A 135 -6.96 5.69 5.38
CA GLN A 135 -7.80 6.89 5.36
C GLN A 135 -8.47 7.08 3.99
N GLU A 136 -9.80 7.10 3.98
CA GLU A 136 -10.61 7.20 2.76
C GLU A 136 -10.37 8.50 1.98
N ASP A 137 -10.14 9.61 2.69
CA ASP A 137 -9.81 10.89 2.05
C ASP A 137 -8.52 10.80 1.22
N LYS A 138 -7.63 9.85 1.51
CA LYS A 138 -6.36 9.61 0.82
C LYS A 138 -6.44 8.49 -0.22
N ASN A 139 -7.09 7.36 0.10
CA ASN A 139 -7.18 6.22 -0.82
C ASN A 139 -8.42 6.25 -1.72
N GLY A 140 -9.45 7.00 -1.37
CA GLY A 140 -10.69 7.14 -2.13
C GLY A 140 -11.63 5.94 -2.06
N ILE A 141 -11.38 4.97 -1.18
CA ILE A 141 -12.10 3.68 -1.13
C ILE A 141 -12.72 3.42 0.24
N ILE A 142 -11.91 3.44 1.33
CA ILE A 142 -12.37 3.05 2.65
C ILE A 142 -11.52 3.63 3.77
N SER A 143 -12.18 3.94 4.89
CA SER A 143 -11.54 4.18 6.17
C SER A 143 -11.39 2.87 6.94
N SER A 144 -10.18 2.58 7.42
CA SER A 144 -9.85 1.39 8.21
C SER A 144 -8.82 1.72 9.29
N SER A 145 -8.44 0.74 10.08
CA SER A 145 -7.33 0.87 11.02
C SER A 145 -6.48 -0.38 11.01
N VAL A 146 -5.18 -0.24 11.24
CA VAL A 146 -4.33 -1.40 11.49
C VAL A 146 -4.68 -1.94 12.87
N SER A 147 -5.27 -3.14 12.90
CA SER A 147 -5.79 -3.76 14.13
C SER A 147 -4.74 -4.58 14.87
N TRP A 148 -3.78 -5.18 14.15
CA TRP A 148 -2.69 -5.98 14.70
C TRP A 148 -1.58 -6.21 13.68
N ASN A 149 -0.47 -6.85 14.11
CA ASN A 149 0.56 -7.36 13.19
C ASN A 149 -0.03 -8.36 12.20
N PHE A 150 0.53 -8.42 11.00
CA PHE A 150 0.11 -9.27 9.88
C PHE A 150 -1.26 -8.90 9.28
N GLN A 151 -1.71 -7.66 9.42
CA GLN A 151 -2.81 -7.14 8.59
C GLN A 151 -2.31 -6.93 7.16
N LYS A 152 -3.14 -7.30 6.18
CA LYS A 152 -2.76 -7.20 4.76
C LYS A 152 -3.65 -6.18 4.07
N TYR A 153 -3.07 -5.49 3.11
CA TYR A 153 -3.75 -4.58 2.19
C TYR A 153 -3.46 -5.07 0.77
N LEU A 154 -4.51 -5.33 0.01
CA LEU A 154 -4.42 -5.79 -1.36
C LEU A 154 -4.61 -4.59 -2.29
N ILE A 155 -3.70 -4.42 -3.23
CA ILE A 155 -3.65 -3.29 -4.15
C ILE A 155 -3.75 -3.82 -5.57
N ASN A 156 -4.68 -3.29 -6.36
CA ASN A 156 -4.88 -3.65 -7.75
C ASN A 156 -3.75 -3.12 -8.67
N PRO A 157 -3.63 -3.62 -9.89
CA PRO A 157 -2.57 -3.22 -10.84
C PRO A 157 -2.54 -1.71 -11.15
N ASP A 158 -3.67 -1.01 -10.98
CA ASP A 158 -3.79 0.44 -11.12
C ASP A 158 -3.28 1.23 -9.89
N GLY A 159 -2.82 0.53 -8.85
CA GLY A 159 -2.29 1.12 -7.62
C GLY A 159 -3.34 1.52 -6.59
N ARG A 160 -4.62 1.19 -6.81
CA ARG A 160 -5.71 1.50 -5.88
C ARG A 160 -5.91 0.37 -4.87
N LEU A 161 -6.33 0.76 -3.66
CA LEU A 161 -6.67 -0.21 -2.63
C LEU A 161 -7.89 -1.04 -3.06
N ALA A 162 -7.71 -2.36 -3.12
CA ALA A 162 -8.78 -3.30 -3.44
C ALA A 162 -9.47 -3.82 -2.16
N ARG A 163 -8.68 -4.21 -1.15
CA ARG A 163 -9.22 -4.87 0.03
C ARG A 163 -8.29 -4.74 1.25
N VAL A 164 -8.90 -4.70 2.42
CA VAL A 164 -8.24 -4.87 3.72
C VAL A 164 -8.50 -6.29 4.21
N VAL A 165 -7.46 -7.01 4.57
CA VAL A 165 -7.53 -8.41 5.04
C VAL A 165 -7.09 -8.49 6.49
N SER A 166 -7.90 -9.13 7.32
CA SER A 166 -7.68 -9.25 8.76
C SER A 166 -6.32 -9.89 9.09
N PRO A 167 -5.67 -9.50 10.19
CA PRO A 167 -4.43 -10.14 10.67
C PRO A 167 -4.53 -11.66 10.80
N ARG A 168 -5.68 -12.17 11.27
CA ARG A 168 -5.89 -13.61 11.49
C ARG A 168 -6.18 -14.40 10.23
N THR A 169 -6.66 -13.75 9.17
CA THR A 169 -6.84 -14.39 7.86
C THR A 169 -5.48 -14.78 7.32
N GLN A 170 -5.33 -16.05 6.96
CA GLN A 170 -4.05 -16.58 6.48
C GLN A 170 -3.70 -15.96 5.12
N PRO A 171 -2.40 -15.80 4.80
CA PRO A 171 -1.97 -15.29 3.50
C PRO A 171 -2.48 -16.13 2.32
N ASP A 172 -2.59 -17.45 2.52
CA ASP A 172 -3.06 -18.44 1.55
C ASP A 172 -4.58 -18.68 1.61
N ASP A 173 -5.34 -17.79 2.21
CA ASP A 173 -6.81 -17.87 2.22
C ASP A 173 -7.37 -17.92 0.79
N PRO A 174 -8.41 -18.75 0.52
CA PRO A 174 -9.00 -18.86 -0.81
C PRO A 174 -9.41 -17.52 -1.43
N SER A 175 -9.88 -16.58 -0.63
CA SER A 175 -10.29 -15.25 -1.10
C SER A 175 -9.09 -14.39 -1.54
N VAL A 176 -7.93 -14.56 -0.92
CA VAL A 176 -6.67 -13.90 -1.31
C VAL A 176 -6.14 -14.52 -2.60
N ILE A 177 -6.12 -15.86 -2.66
CA ILE A 177 -5.69 -16.58 -3.88
C ILE A 177 -6.58 -16.25 -5.06
N SER A 178 -7.90 -16.19 -4.87
CA SER A 178 -8.84 -15.79 -5.91
C SER A 178 -8.54 -14.39 -6.43
N TRP A 179 -8.27 -13.44 -5.55
CA TRP A 179 -7.89 -12.09 -5.96
C TRP A 179 -6.55 -12.06 -6.70
N ILE A 180 -5.54 -12.84 -6.29
CA ILE A 180 -4.26 -12.92 -7.03
C ILE A 180 -4.48 -13.40 -8.47
N LYS A 181 -5.41 -14.35 -8.67
CA LYS A 181 -5.67 -15.01 -9.96
C LYS A 181 -6.70 -14.29 -10.82
N SER A 182 -7.46 -13.33 -10.30
CA SER A 182 -8.43 -12.58 -11.10
C SER A 182 -7.75 -11.72 -12.14
N ASP A 183 -8.44 -11.41 -13.23
CA ASP A 183 -7.96 -10.50 -14.28
C ASP A 183 -8.34 -9.03 -13.98
N GLU A 184 -8.82 -8.76 -12.75
CA GLU A 184 -9.21 -7.41 -12.27
C GLU A 184 -8.04 -6.63 -11.72
#